data_7e62049a604eaded5de244e1bbacf539
#
_entry.id   7e62049a604eaded5de244e1bbacf539
#
_cell.length_a   1.000
_cell.length_b   1.000
_cell.length_c   1.000
_cell.angle_alpha   90.00
_cell.angle_beta   90.00
_cell.angle_gamma   90.00
#
_symmetry.space_group_name_H-M   'P 1'
#
loop_
_entity.id
_entity.type
_entity.pdbx_description
1 polymer ?
#
loop_
_entity_poly.entity_id
_entity_poly.type
_entity_poly.pdbx_seq_one_letter_code
_entity_poly.pdbx_strand_id
1 'polypeptide(L)'
;MPPRSQALAELRGRLERVDYNEGGVDRLARDDRGLGFDHGLAALRLRAGADEPLPLLVRLFLARETLTADAVAAALAGVDMGELAQAGLIAVRDGLVRARFTLQPFAGLLVVSDHPSERLRKDHVVRVGPATRTLAALTVRRPVEAALDLGTGSGVQAFLAARHSERVVGVDLNPRALRLARLNAALNGVENVDWRQGDLFEPVGDERFGLVVANPPFVVSPARELTYRDGGLGGDALSREAIVGAARHLHEGGFASILCSWVETPERWLEASGCDGWVLELSRDSPVTYAMRWNSLPGRRPAAVATAAEPWLADYRTRGIDAISTGAIVLRKRSGKNWLRFDELAVAPRGAAGDHVERIFAAQDYLRSIRDEKELLTAVLTLAPGTLLVERRQAGGALERVRLTVDEGIPLPGRVPVSVAPVLVALDGRRPLAEIVDPAARAEALPALRELIARGLLVAGR
;
A
#
# COMPACT_ATOMS: atom_id res chain seq x y z
N MET A 1 31.78 -7.74 -10.97
CA MET A 1 30.38 -8.15 -10.78
C MET A 1 30.18 -9.54 -11.37
N PRO A 2 29.42 -10.46 -10.77
CA PRO A 2 29.09 -11.71 -11.43
C PRO A 2 28.27 -11.45 -12.72
N PRO A 3 28.42 -12.26 -13.79
CA PRO A 3 27.79 -11.99 -15.10
C PRO A 3 26.29 -11.74 -15.05
N ARG A 4 25.58 -12.38 -14.11
CA ARG A 4 24.12 -12.17 -13.92
C ARG A 4 23.73 -10.77 -13.48
N SER A 5 24.57 -10.08 -12.71
CA SER A 5 24.25 -8.71 -12.25
C SER A 5 24.46 -7.68 -13.35
N GLN A 6 25.34 -7.93 -14.30
CA GLN A 6 25.57 -7.05 -15.44
C GLN A 6 24.39 -7.08 -16.42
N ALA A 7 23.90 -8.26 -16.81
CA ALA A 7 22.74 -8.38 -17.70
C ALA A 7 21.46 -7.77 -17.12
N LEU A 8 21.26 -7.88 -15.79
CA LEU A 8 20.14 -7.24 -15.11
C LEU A 8 20.26 -5.71 -15.10
N ALA A 9 21.46 -5.17 -14.94
CA ALA A 9 21.71 -3.74 -15.02
C ALA A 9 21.50 -3.21 -16.45
N GLU A 10 21.96 -3.96 -17.47
CA GLU A 10 21.74 -3.65 -18.88
C GLU A 10 20.25 -3.68 -19.23
N LEU A 11 19.51 -4.70 -18.76
CA LEU A 11 18.05 -4.78 -18.90
C LEU A 11 17.39 -3.56 -18.29
N ARG A 12 17.72 -3.23 -17.05
CA ARG A 12 17.18 -2.04 -16.37
C ARG A 12 17.42 -0.77 -17.18
N GLY A 13 18.66 -0.52 -17.59
CA GLY A 13 19.02 0.65 -18.40
C GLY A 13 18.30 0.68 -19.75
N ARG A 14 18.06 -0.49 -20.38
CA ARG A 14 17.26 -0.57 -21.60
C ARG A 14 15.81 -0.20 -21.38
N LEU A 15 15.19 -0.75 -20.32
CA LEU A 15 13.80 -0.48 -19.95
C LEU A 15 13.59 1.00 -19.61
N GLU A 16 14.52 1.63 -18.91
CA GLU A 16 14.51 3.07 -18.64
C GLU A 16 14.55 3.90 -19.93
N ARG A 17 15.44 3.55 -20.87
CA ARG A 17 15.57 4.27 -22.18
C ARG A 17 14.32 4.21 -23.05
N VAL A 18 13.47 3.21 -22.87
CA VAL A 18 12.22 3.05 -23.65
C VAL A 18 10.98 3.44 -22.87
N ASP A 19 11.15 4.14 -21.75
CA ASP A 19 10.03 4.55 -20.88
C ASP A 19 9.19 3.38 -20.33
N TYR A 20 9.82 2.20 -20.11
CA TYR A 20 9.15 1.09 -19.45
C TYR A 20 8.98 1.37 -17.95
N ASN A 21 8.13 2.32 -17.63
CA ASN A 21 7.79 2.77 -16.29
C ASN A 21 6.26 2.90 -16.14
N GLU A 22 5.77 3.22 -14.94
CA GLU A 22 4.31 3.34 -14.72
C GLU A 22 3.67 4.32 -15.70
N GLY A 23 4.26 5.49 -15.91
CA GLY A 23 3.74 6.51 -16.81
C GLY A 23 3.70 6.05 -18.27
N GLY A 24 4.74 5.35 -18.75
CA GLY A 24 4.82 4.79 -20.10
C GLY A 24 3.77 3.70 -20.33
N VAL A 25 3.65 2.77 -19.37
CA VAL A 25 2.64 1.70 -19.41
C VAL A 25 1.22 2.28 -19.33
N ASP A 26 0.99 3.25 -18.47
CA ASP A 26 -0.31 3.92 -18.35
C ASP A 26 -0.70 4.67 -19.63
N ARG A 27 0.24 5.33 -20.30
CA ARG A 27 -0.04 5.98 -21.60
C ARG A 27 -0.54 4.97 -22.61
N LEU A 28 0.07 3.80 -22.69
CA LEU A 28 -0.38 2.73 -23.60
C LEU A 28 -1.76 2.17 -23.24
N ALA A 29 -2.12 2.15 -21.95
CA ALA A 29 -3.40 1.63 -21.47
C ALA A 29 -4.54 2.66 -21.50
N ARG A 30 -4.25 3.98 -21.52
CA ARG A 30 -5.28 5.06 -21.41
C ARG A 30 -6.19 5.19 -22.62
N ASP A 31 -5.75 4.81 -23.79
CA ASP A 31 -6.58 4.93 -25.02
C ASP A 31 -7.76 3.97 -25.03
N ASP A 32 -7.80 2.98 -24.13
CA ASP A 32 -8.87 1.97 -24.00
C ASP A 32 -9.64 2.10 -22.68
N ARG A 33 -10.13 3.27 -22.35
CA ARG A 33 -10.81 3.59 -21.07
C ARG A 33 -12.01 2.70 -20.71
N GLY A 34 -12.49 1.85 -21.62
CA GLY A 34 -13.57 0.89 -21.37
C GLY A 34 -13.09 -0.54 -21.14
N LEU A 35 -11.82 -0.84 -21.40
CA LEU A 35 -11.23 -2.16 -21.22
C LEU A 35 -10.50 -2.20 -19.86
N GLY A 36 -10.75 -3.20 -19.04
CA GLY A 36 -9.92 -3.43 -17.86
C GLY A 36 -8.45 -3.66 -18.27
N PHE A 37 -7.50 -3.48 -17.32
CA PHE A 37 -6.05 -3.53 -17.58
C PHE A 37 -5.61 -4.75 -18.41
N ASP A 38 -6.11 -5.96 -18.09
CA ASP A 38 -5.73 -7.19 -18.78
C ASP A 38 -6.23 -7.21 -20.26
N HIS A 39 -7.41 -6.66 -20.53
CA HIS A 39 -7.93 -6.52 -21.90
C HIS A 39 -7.20 -5.40 -22.66
N GLY A 40 -6.86 -4.30 -22.00
CA GLY A 40 -6.05 -3.23 -22.58
C GLY A 40 -4.68 -3.74 -23.01
N LEU A 41 -4.01 -4.55 -22.18
CA LEU A 41 -2.75 -5.20 -22.55
C LEU A 41 -2.89 -6.14 -23.76
N ALA A 42 -3.97 -6.93 -23.82
CA ALA A 42 -4.21 -7.81 -24.95
C ALA A 42 -4.51 -7.02 -26.24
N ALA A 43 -5.12 -5.86 -26.14
CA ALA A 43 -5.45 -4.99 -27.29
C ALA A 43 -4.22 -4.28 -27.88
N LEU A 44 -3.12 -4.17 -27.14
CA LEU A 44 -1.89 -3.50 -27.63
C LEU A 44 -1.39 -4.05 -28.97
N ARG A 45 -1.53 -5.37 -29.20
CA ARG A 45 -1.14 -6.01 -30.46
C ARG A 45 -1.93 -5.54 -31.67
N LEU A 46 -3.10 -4.94 -31.48
CA LEU A 46 -4.00 -4.47 -32.54
C LEU A 46 -3.74 -3.02 -32.95
N ARG A 47 -2.85 -2.33 -32.23
CA ARG A 47 -2.57 -0.91 -32.46
C ARG A 47 -1.44 -0.69 -33.46
N ALA A 48 -1.50 0.44 -34.14
CA ALA A 48 -0.36 0.95 -34.89
C ALA A 48 0.84 1.18 -33.95
N GLY A 49 2.06 0.80 -34.40
CA GLY A 49 3.27 0.90 -33.55
C GLY A 49 3.38 -0.23 -32.50
N ALA A 50 2.58 -1.29 -32.59
CA ALA A 50 2.67 -2.45 -31.68
C ALA A 50 4.05 -3.14 -31.66
N ASP A 51 4.84 -2.92 -32.71
CA ASP A 51 6.22 -3.44 -32.86
C ASP A 51 7.31 -2.47 -32.39
N GLU A 52 6.93 -1.28 -31.88
CA GLU A 52 7.86 -0.40 -31.21
C GLU A 52 8.38 -1.01 -29.90
N PRO A 53 9.56 -0.62 -29.42
CA PRO A 53 10.18 -1.26 -28.26
C PRO A 53 9.33 -1.29 -27.00
N LEU A 54 8.66 -0.18 -26.62
CA LEU A 54 7.86 -0.15 -25.40
C LEU A 54 6.61 -1.06 -25.48
N PRO A 55 5.74 -0.99 -26.52
CA PRO A 55 4.64 -1.92 -26.69
C PRO A 55 5.07 -3.39 -26.72
N LEU A 56 6.16 -3.73 -27.43
CA LEU A 56 6.69 -5.09 -27.48
C LEU A 56 7.12 -5.58 -26.10
N LEU A 57 7.82 -4.77 -25.31
CA LEU A 57 8.27 -5.15 -23.99
C LEU A 57 7.12 -5.26 -23.00
N VAL A 58 6.07 -4.44 -23.14
CA VAL A 58 4.84 -4.56 -22.36
C VAL A 58 4.10 -5.86 -22.71
N ARG A 59 3.99 -6.22 -24.00
CA ARG A 59 3.43 -7.51 -24.45
C ARG A 59 4.23 -8.69 -23.92
N LEU A 60 5.57 -8.62 -23.99
CA LEU A 60 6.44 -9.68 -23.48
C LEU A 60 6.33 -9.84 -21.96
N PHE A 61 6.52 -8.77 -21.20
CA PHE A 61 6.72 -8.84 -19.74
C PHE A 61 5.44 -8.68 -18.92
N LEU A 62 4.46 -7.88 -19.36
CA LEU A 62 3.21 -7.70 -18.61
C LEU A 62 2.11 -8.65 -19.10
N ALA A 63 1.90 -8.74 -20.42
CA ALA A 63 0.91 -9.66 -21.00
C ALA A 63 1.44 -11.10 -21.15
N ARG A 64 2.77 -11.32 -21.01
CA ARG A 64 3.44 -12.63 -21.22
C ARG A 64 3.12 -13.27 -22.55
N GLU A 65 3.03 -12.47 -23.59
CA GLU A 65 2.88 -12.98 -24.95
C GLU A 65 4.15 -13.71 -25.39
N THR A 66 3.99 -14.67 -26.29
CA THR A 66 5.09 -15.31 -26.99
C THR A 66 5.37 -14.53 -28.26
N LEU A 67 6.58 -14.02 -28.41
CA LEU A 67 7.02 -13.16 -29.51
C LEU A 67 8.19 -13.81 -30.26
N THR A 68 8.48 -13.36 -31.48
CA THR A 68 9.65 -13.82 -32.23
C THR A 68 10.96 -13.33 -31.59
N ALA A 69 11.99 -14.14 -31.68
CA ALA A 69 13.31 -13.79 -31.12
C ALA A 69 13.88 -12.50 -31.73
N ASP A 70 13.66 -12.30 -33.03
CA ASP A 70 14.14 -11.09 -33.74
C ASP A 70 13.45 -9.82 -33.22
N ALA A 71 12.13 -9.86 -33.01
CA ALA A 71 11.39 -8.72 -32.47
C ALA A 71 11.84 -8.38 -31.02
N VAL A 72 12.04 -9.42 -30.19
CA VAL A 72 12.50 -9.24 -28.81
C VAL A 72 13.95 -8.75 -28.80
N ALA A 73 14.84 -9.26 -29.66
CA ALA A 73 16.22 -8.79 -29.77
C ALA A 73 16.30 -7.32 -30.17
N ALA A 74 15.46 -6.88 -31.12
CA ALA A 74 15.37 -5.48 -31.50
C ALA A 74 14.87 -4.60 -30.36
N ALA A 75 13.83 -5.04 -29.65
CA ALA A 75 13.28 -4.32 -28.50
C ALA A 75 14.26 -4.26 -27.31
N LEU A 76 15.06 -5.31 -27.09
CA LEU A 76 16.08 -5.43 -26.05
C LEU A 76 17.49 -5.04 -26.56
N ALA A 77 17.60 -4.21 -27.57
CA ALA A 77 18.90 -3.83 -28.15
C ALA A 77 19.93 -3.46 -27.07
N GLY A 78 21.09 -4.16 -27.11
CA GLY A 78 22.20 -4.00 -26.14
C GLY A 78 22.04 -4.85 -24.87
N VAL A 79 21.08 -5.79 -24.82
CA VAL A 79 20.92 -6.74 -23.70
C VAL A 79 21.06 -8.17 -24.23
N ASP A 80 21.90 -8.99 -23.60
CA ASP A 80 22.10 -10.39 -23.98
C ASP A 80 20.89 -11.24 -23.52
N MET A 81 20.11 -11.74 -24.50
CA MET A 81 18.96 -12.62 -24.23
C MET A 81 19.38 -13.99 -23.67
N GLY A 82 20.57 -14.47 -23.97
CA GLY A 82 21.12 -15.72 -23.42
C GLY A 82 21.34 -15.59 -21.90
N GLU A 83 21.89 -14.48 -21.46
CA GLU A 83 22.06 -14.18 -20.02
C GLU A 83 20.72 -13.99 -19.32
N LEU A 84 19.75 -13.32 -19.95
CA LEU A 84 18.38 -13.22 -19.39
C LEU A 84 17.71 -14.58 -19.27
N ALA A 85 17.93 -15.49 -20.21
CA ALA A 85 17.44 -16.85 -20.16
C ALA A 85 18.11 -17.66 -19.03
N GLN A 86 19.43 -17.52 -18.84
CA GLN A 86 20.18 -18.11 -17.72
C GLN A 86 19.74 -17.54 -16.36
N ALA A 87 19.43 -16.24 -16.31
CA ALA A 87 18.84 -15.62 -15.12
C ALA A 87 17.40 -16.10 -14.84
N GLY A 88 16.79 -16.80 -15.79
CA GLY A 88 15.46 -17.35 -15.67
C GLY A 88 14.31 -16.35 -15.92
N LEU A 89 14.61 -15.18 -16.49
CA LEU A 89 13.59 -14.16 -16.78
C LEU A 89 12.77 -14.48 -18.03
N ILE A 90 13.43 -15.03 -19.05
CA ILE A 90 12.79 -15.42 -20.31
C ILE A 90 13.08 -16.89 -20.64
N ALA A 91 12.28 -17.46 -21.52
CA ALA A 91 12.53 -18.73 -22.16
C ALA A 91 12.61 -18.50 -23.66
N VAL A 92 13.68 -19.02 -24.30
CA VAL A 92 13.88 -18.97 -25.75
C VAL A 92 13.76 -20.40 -26.27
N ARG A 93 12.87 -20.62 -27.24
CA ARG A 93 12.64 -21.91 -27.84
C ARG A 93 12.12 -21.76 -29.28
N ASP A 94 12.71 -22.47 -30.21
CA ASP A 94 12.28 -22.57 -31.64
C ASP A 94 12.07 -21.16 -32.28
N GLY A 95 12.99 -20.22 -32.04
CA GLY A 95 12.91 -18.84 -32.55
C GLY A 95 11.84 -17.96 -31.87
N LEU A 96 11.26 -18.44 -30.77
CA LEU A 96 10.25 -17.75 -29.99
C LEU A 96 10.77 -17.43 -28.58
N VAL A 97 10.32 -16.31 -28.02
CA VAL A 97 10.66 -15.84 -26.68
C VAL A 97 9.40 -15.62 -25.87
N ARG A 98 9.42 -16.05 -24.63
CA ARG A 98 8.36 -15.81 -23.65
C ARG A 98 8.95 -15.45 -22.29
N ALA A 99 8.39 -14.42 -21.64
CA ALA A 99 8.75 -14.13 -20.25
C ALA A 99 8.27 -15.24 -19.30
N ARG A 100 9.11 -15.64 -18.36
CA ARG A 100 8.75 -16.62 -17.32
C ARG A 100 7.96 -16.00 -16.19
N PHE A 101 8.13 -14.71 -15.97
CA PHE A 101 7.52 -13.92 -14.92
C PHE A 101 6.88 -12.67 -15.51
N THR A 102 6.01 -12.06 -14.74
CA THR A 102 5.58 -10.68 -14.98
C THR A 102 6.68 -9.75 -14.48
N LEU A 103 7.07 -8.76 -15.26
CA LEU A 103 7.96 -7.67 -14.85
C LEU A 103 7.13 -6.39 -14.84
N GLN A 104 6.79 -5.89 -13.66
CA GLN A 104 5.88 -4.76 -13.49
C GLN A 104 6.63 -3.54 -12.95
N PRO A 105 6.54 -2.36 -13.60
CA PRO A 105 7.02 -1.13 -13.00
C PRO A 105 6.11 -0.67 -11.86
N PHE A 106 6.72 -0.22 -10.75
CA PHE A 106 6.01 0.33 -9.61
C PHE A 106 6.91 1.23 -8.76
N ALA A 107 6.50 2.47 -8.55
CA ALA A 107 7.20 3.45 -7.70
C ALA A 107 8.71 3.56 -8.02
N GLY A 108 9.07 3.54 -9.30
CA GLY A 108 10.46 3.58 -9.79
C GLY A 108 11.23 2.27 -9.62
N LEU A 109 10.56 1.17 -9.27
CA LEU A 109 11.11 -0.18 -9.23
C LEU A 109 10.64 -0.98 -10.44
N LEU A 110 11.42 -2.00 -10.79
CA LEU A 110 11.05 -3.07 -11.71
C LEU A 110 10.83 -4.35 -10.89
N VAL A 111 9.60 -4.85 -10.84
CA VAL A 111 9.20 -5.95 -9.94
C VAL A 111 8.87 -7.21 -10.72
N VAL A 112 9.69 -8.24 -10.56
CA VAL A 112 9.47 -9.59 -11.05
C VAL A 112 8.56 -10.34 -10.09
N SER A 113 7.48 -10.93 -10.61
CA SER A 113 6.51 -11.72 -9.84
C SER A 113 5.83 -12.76 -10.72
N ASP A 114 5.03 -13.65 -10.13
CA ASP A 114 4.27 -14.61 -10.91
C ASP A 114 3.14 -13.96 -11.70
N HIS A 115 2.78 -14.58 -12.81
CA HIS A 115 1.64 -14.13 -13.58
C HIS A 115 0.32 -14.54 -12.89
N PRO A 116 -0.74 -13.71 -12.95
CA PRO A 116 -2.03 -14.00 -12.30
C PRO A 116 -2.67 -15.35 -12.68
N SER A 117 -2.41 -15.87 -13.89
CA SER A 117 -2.90 -17.19 -14.31
C SER A 117 -2.30 -18.36 -13.54
N GLU A 118 -1.21 -18.13 -12.78
CA GLU A 118 -0.52 -19.15 -11.98
C GLU A 118 -0.94 -19.15 -10.50
N ARG A 119 -2.00 -18.44 -10.14
CA ARG A 119 -2.47 -18.26 -8.75
C ARG A 119 -2.81 -19.56 -8.02
N LEU A 120 -3.01 -20.64 -8.72
CA LEU A 120 -3.27 -21.95 -8.11
C LEU A 120 -2.02 -22.66 -7.55
N ARG A 121 -0.83 -22.10 -7.77
CA ARG A 121 0.40 -22.63 -7.17
C ARG A 121 0.45 -22.28 -5.69
N LYS A 122 0.77 -23.27 -4.86
CA LYS A 122 0.90 -23.07 -3.41
C LYS A 122 1.96 -22.01 -3.04
N ASP A 123 3.07 -21.99 -3.78
CA ASP A 123 4.21 -21.08 -3.60
C ASP A 123 4.15 -19.82 -4.48
N HIS A 124 2.95 -19.44 -4.96
CA HIS A 124 2.76 -18.28 -5.83
C HIS A 124 3.23 -16.98 -5.16
N VAL A 125 3.98 -16.16 -5.91
CA VAL A 125 4.46 -14.84 -5.47
C VAL A 125 3.64 -13.76 -6.16
N VAL A 126 2.82 -13.08 -5.39
CA VAL A 126 1.82 -12.13 -5.88
C VAL A 126 2.48 -10.91 -6.52
N ARG A 127 1.92 -10.46 -7.64
CA ARG A 127 2.30 -9.20 -8.30
C ARG A 127 1.90 -7.97 -7.46
N VAL A 128 2.45 -6.81 -7.83
CA VAL A 128 2.00 -5.52 -7.26
C VAL A 128 0.52 -5.31 -7.56
N GLY A 129 -0.27 -5.32 -6.51
CA GLY A 129 -1.73 -5.18 -6.54
C GLY A 129 -2.23 -4.04 -5.65
N PRO A 130 -3.55 -3.91 -5.48
CA PRO A 130 -4.15 -2.87 -4.63
C PRO A 130 -3.61 -2.89 -3.20
N ALA A 131 -3.50 -4.06 -2.56
CA ALA A 131 -2.96 -4.21 -1.21
C ALA A 131 -1.52 -3.67 -1.11
N THR A 132 -0.63 -4.05 -2.05
CA THR A 132 0.75 -3.54 -2.10
C THR A 132 0.80 -2.02 -2.22
N ARG A 133 -0.06 -1.43 -3.09
CA ARG A 133 -0.15 0.02 -3.29
C ARG A 133 -0.67 0.74 -2.06
N THR A 134 -1.69 0.20 -1.40
CA THR A 134 -2.26 0.75 -0.16
C THR A 134 -1.22 0.77 0.96
N LEU A 135 -0.51 -0.33 1.18
CA LEU A 135 0.55 -0.40 2.18
C LEU A 135 1.70 0.55 1.87
N ALA A 136 2.15 0.59 0.61
CA ALA A 136 3.18 1.51 0.16
C ALA A 136 2.79 2.98 0.38
N ALA A 137 1.53 3.34 0.17
CA ALA A 137 1.03 4.68 0.43
C ALA A 137 1.00 5.03 1.92
N LEU A 138 0.53 4.11 2.78
CA LEU A 138 0.37 4.31 4.23
C LEU A 138 1.68 4.32 5.01
N THR A 139 2.76 3.76 4.45
CA THR A 139 4.03 3.61 5.16
C THR A 139 4.69 4.96 5.41
N VAL A 140 4.98 5.27 6.67
CA VAL A 140 5.76 6.45 7.08
C VAL A 140 7.20 6.29 6.61
N ARG A 141 7.75 7.31 5.94
CA ARG A 141 9.05 7.23 5.24
C ARG A 141 10.10 8.19 5.78
N ARG A 142 10.21 8.26 7.09
CA ARG A 142 11.31 8.98 7.74
C ARG A 142 12.58 8.11 7.81
N PRO A 143 13.76 8.70 7.89
CA PRO A 143 15.00 7.96 8.10
C PRO A 143 14.93 7.10 9.37
N VAL A 144 15.33 5.83 9.25
CA VAL A 144 15.45 4.88 10.36
C VAL A 144 16.72 4.04 10.20
N GLU A 145 17.30 3.60 11.32
CA GLU A 145 18.45 2.69 11.31
C GLU A 145 18.06 1.33 10.68
N ALA A 146 16.96 0.74 11.15
CA ALA A 146 16.52 -0.57 10.70
C ALA A 146 15.01 -0.59 10.41
N ALA A 147 14.63 -1.28 9.32
CA ALA A 147 13.25 -1.58 8.97
C ALA A 147 13.04 -3.09 8.79
N LEU A 148 11.81 -3.56 9.04
CA LEU A 148 11.37 -4.94 8.84
C LEU A 148 10.23 -4.97 7.81
N ASP A 149 10.35 -5.81 6.78
CA ASP A 149 9.27 -6.17 5.85
C ASP A 149 8.87 -7.63 6.12
N LEU A 150 7.70 -7.80 6.74
CA LEU A 150 7.18 -9.09 7.18
C LEU A 150 6.23 -9.67 6.12
N GLY A 151 6.54 -10.89 5.62
CA GLY A 151 5.88 -11.47 4.46
C GLY A 151 6.29 -10.74 3.18
N THR A 152 7.60 -10.56 2.99
CA THR A 152 8.19 -9.66 1.97
C THR A 152 7.81 -10.00 0.53
N GLY A 153 7.44 -11.24 0.23
CA GLY A 153 7.04 -11.69 -1.11
C GLY A 153 8.11 -11.40 -2.17
N SER A 154 7.79 -10.56 -3.13
CA SER A 154 8.73 -10.10 -4.18
C SER A 154 9.68 -9.00 -3.72
N GLY A 155 9.63 -8.55 -2.47
CA GLY A 155 10.54 -7.57 -1.88
C GLY A 155 10.08 -6.10 -2.01
N VAL A 156 8.89 -5.83 -2.52
CA VAL A 156 8.47 -4.45 -2.86
C VAL A 156 8.53 -3.50 -1.67
N GLN A 157 7.98 -3.89 -0.52
CA GLN A 157 7.97 -3.03 0.66
C GLN A 157 9.39 -2.86 1.23
N ALA A 158 10.19 -3.94 1.22
CA ALA A 158 11.59 -3.87 1.61
C ALA A 158 12.39 -2.88 0.75
N PHE A 159 12.20 -2.87 -0.59
CA PHE A 159 12.89 -1.92 -1.46
C PHE A 159 12.45 -0.48 -1.25
N LEU A 160 11.15 -0.25 -0.97
CA LEU A 160 10.67 1.07 -0.64
C LEU A 160 11.23 1.57 0.70
N ALA A 161 11.32 0.68 1.70
CA ALA A 161 11.94 0.97 2.99
C ALA A 161 13.45 1.20 2.87
N ALA A 162 14.15 0.47 2.01
CA ALA A 162 15.58 0.59 1.77
C ALA A 162 16.06 1.99 1.34
N ARG A 163 15.14 2.79 0.78
CA ARG A 163 15.43 4.19 0.36
C ARG A 163 15.63 5.16 1.52
N HIS A 164 15.15 4.80 2.71
CA HIS A 164 15.20 5.66 3.90
C HIS A 164 15.59 4.90 5.18
N SER A 165 16.13 3.69 5.03
CA SER A 165 16.65 2.87 6.14
C SER A 165 18.09 2.50 5.85
N GLU A 166 18.93 2.47 6.88
CA GLU A 166 20.33 2.02 6.74
C GLU A 166 20.36 0.52 6.43
N ARG A 167 19.50 -0.24 7.09
CA ARG A 167 19.34 -1.68 6.93
C ARG A 167 17.86 -2.06 6.88
N VAL A 168 17.53 -3.03 6.03
CA VAL A 168 16.20 -3.65 6.00
C VAL A 168 16.34 -5.16 6.22
N VAL A 169 15.42 -5.75 6.97
CA VAL A 169 15.25 -7.20 7.06
C VAL A 169 13.98 -7.58 6.31
N GLY A 170 14.09 -8.45 5.33
CA GLY A 170 12.94 -9.00 4.59
C GLY A 170 12.71 -10.45 5.00
N VAL A 171 11.57 -10.74 5.61
CA VAL A 171 11.21 -12.09 6.10
C VAL A 171 10.10 -12.68 5.25
N ASP A 172 10.23 -13.94 4.86
CA ASP A 172 9.15 -14.71 4.21
C ASP A 172 9.28 -16.19 4.52
N LEU A 173 8.14 -16.84 4.72
CA LEU A 173 8.08 -18.30 4.91
C LEU A 173 8.39 -19.04 3.60
N ASN A 174 8.04 -18.45 2.46
CA ASN A 174 8.19 -19.03 1.12
C ASN A 174 9.61 -18.83 0.57
N PRO A 175 10.45 -19.88 0.48
CA PRO A 175 11.82 -19.74 -0.03
C PRO A 175 11.86 -19.28 -1.51
N ARG A 176 10.78 -19.52 -2.26
CA ARG A 176 10.67 -19.03 -3.64
C ARG A 176 10.45 -17.53 -3.70
N ALA A 177 9.67 -16.97 -2.76
CA ALA A 177 9.52 -15.53 -2.62
C ALA A 177 10.88 -14.84 -2.38
N LEU A 178 11.67 -15.37 -1.44
CA LEU A 178 13.02 -14.85 -1.17
C LEU A 178 13.98 -14.95 -2.37
N ARG A 179 13.83 -16.00 -3.21
CA ARG A 179 14.61 -16.07 -4.47
C ARG A 179 14.24 -14.96 -5.44
N LEU A 180 12.92 -14.68 -5.60
CA LEU A 180 12.45 -13.57 -6.44
C LEU A 180 12.81 -12.21 -5.84
N ALA A 181 12.75 -12.05 -4.53
CA ALA A 181 13.17 -10.84 -3.86
C ALA A 181 14.66 -10.54 -4.10
N ARG A 182 15.54 -11.55 -4.01
CA ARG A 182 16.97 -11.39 -4.35
C ARG A 182 17.21 -11.04 -5.83
N LEU A 183 16.42 -11.63 -6.74
CA LEU A 183 16.48 -11.28 -8.17
C LEU A 183 16.05 -9.83 -8.38
N ASN A 184 14.96 -9.41 -7.73
CA ASN A 184 14.48 -8.03 -7.78
C ASN A 184 15.46 -7.04 -7.15
N ALA A 185 16.13 -7.40 -6.04
CA ALA A 185 17.17 -6.60 -5.43
C ALA A 185 18.31 -6.35 -6.43
N ALA A 186 18.82 -7.40 -7.10
CA ALA A 186 19.86 -7.29 -8.11
C ALA A 186 19.41 -6.44 -9.31
N LEU A 187 18.17 -6.61 -9.79
CA LEU A 187 17.59 -5.84 -10.89
C LEU A 187 17.47 -4.35 -10.55
N ASN A 188 17.14 -4.01 -9.30
CA ASN A 188 16.96 -2.63 -8.86
C ASN A 188 18.20 -2.01 -8.21
N GLY A 189 19.30 -2.75 -8.07
CA GLY A 189 20.51 -2.27 -7.43
C GLY A 189 20.36 -1.97 -5.94
N VAL A 190 19.52 -2.75 -5.23
CA VAL A 190 19.31 -2.62 -3.79
C VAL A 190 20.16 -3.62 -3.05
N GLU A 191 21.04 -3.14 -2.15
CA GLU A 191 22.06 -3.95 -1.48
C GLU A 191 21.88 -4.03 0.06
N ASN A 192 21.11 -3.11 0.65
CA ASN A 192 20.95 -2.98 2.10
C ASN A 192 19.79 -3.79 2.67
N VAL A 193 19.44 -4.94 2.04
CA VAL A 193 18.37 -5.83 2.53
C VAL A 193 18.94 -7.20 2.89
N ASP A 194 18.69 -7.62 4.13
CA ASP A 194 18.98 -8.97 4.65
C ASP A 194 17.71 -9.85 4.51
N TRP A 195 17.83 -10.94 3.74
CA TRP A 195 16.72 -11.84 3.42
C TRP A 195 16.74 -13.07 4.32
N ARG A 196 15.75 -13.22 5.18
CA ARG A 196 15.64 -14.31 6.14
C ARG A 196 14.41 -15.19 5.88
N GLN A 197 14.59 -16.50 5.91
CA GLN A 197 13.47 -17.43 5.79
C GLN A 197 12.97 -17.83 7.18
N GLY A 198 11.67 -17.78 7.40
CA GLY A 198 10.99 -18.24 8.60
C GLY A 198 9.59 -17.69 8.76
N ASP A 199 8.94 -18.06 9.85
CA ASP A 199 7.57 -17.67 10.15
C ASP A 199 7.54 -16.39 10.99
N LEU A 200 6.79 -15.40 10.51
CA LEU A 200 6.56 -14.12 11.19
C LEU A 200 7.87 -13.53 11.76
N PHE A 201 7.94 -13.34 13.08
CA PHE A 201 9.08 -12.72 13.78
C PHE A 201 10.18 -13.70 14.21
N GLU A 202 9.99 -15.01 14.01
CA GLU A 202 10.98 -16.02 14.42
C GLU A 202 12.40 -15.71 13.91
N PRO A 203 12.61 -15.33 12.63
CA PRO A 203 13.95 -15.08 12.12
C PRO A 203 14.62 -13.81 12.65
N VAL A 204 13.88 -12.93 13.34
CA VAL A 204 14.42 -11.67 13.87
C VAL A 204 14.61 -11.70 15.40
N GLY A 205 14.11 -12.73 16.10
CA GLY A 205 14.28 -12.88 17.54
C GLY A 205 13.83 -11.64 18.32
N ASP A 206 14.74 -11.02 19.08
CA ASP A 206 14.47 -9.83 19.89
C ASP A 206 14.87 -8.51 19.18
N GLU A 207 15.23 -8.55 17.90
CA GLU A 207 15.59 -7.35 17.15
C GLU A 207 14.45 -6.34 17.14
N ARG A 208 14.81 -5.07 17.18
CA ARG A 208 13.84 -3.96 17.14
C ARG A 208 14.09 -3.07 15.92
N PHE A 209 13.04 -2.41 15.48
CA PHE A 209 13.03 -1.66 14.24
C PHE A 209 12.39 -0.28 14.41
N GLY A 210 12.86 0.70 13.66
CA GLY A 210 12.21 2.01 13.58
C GLY A 210 10.98 1.99 12.67
N LEU A 211 10.91 0.98 11.77
CA LEU A 211 9.78 0.76 10.87
C LEU A 211 9.50 -0.75 10.74
N VAL A 212 8.22 -1.12 10.84
CA VAL A 212 7.73 -2.47 10.50
C VAL A 212 6.63 -2.32 9.45
N VAL A 213 6.75 -3.01 8.33
CA VAL A 213 5.71 -3.09 7.31
C VAL A 213 5.29 -4.53 7.12
N ALA A 214 3.99 -4.79 6.92
CA ALA A 214 3.51 -6.15 6.71
C ALA A 214 2.28 -6.19 5.78
N ASN A 215 2.34 -7.06 4.79
CA ASN A 215 1.21 -7.49 3.99
C ASN A 215 1.07 -9.01 4.08
N PRO A 216 0.78 -9.53 5.29
CA PRO A 216 0.72 -10.96 5.52
C PRO A 216 -0.48 -11.59 4.79
N PRO A 217 -0.58 -12.92 4.71
CA PRO A 217 -1.76 -13.61 4.18
C PRO A 217 -2.95 -13.47 5.16
N PHE A 218 -3.58 -12.30 5.17
CA PHE A 218 -4.60 -11.87 6.13
C PHE A 218 -6.03 -12.35 5.81
N VAL A 219 -6.21 -13.21 4.80
CA VAL A 219 -7.55 -13.65 4.39
C VAL A 219 -8.13 -14.60 5.43
N VAL A 220 -9.32 -14.29 5.93
CA VAL A 220 -10.10 -15.14 6.82
C VAL A 220 -10.65 -16.32 6.01
N SER A 221 -9.90 -17.41 5.97
CA SER A 221 -10.15 -18.59 5.14
C SER A 221 -10.10 -19.86 5.97
N PRO A 222 -11.00 -20.83 5.76
CA PRO A 222 -10.87 -22.19 6.32
C PRO A 222 -9.79 -23.02 5.61
N ALA A 223 -9.35 -22.58 4.43
CA ALA A 223 -8.38 -23.31 3.60
C ALA A 223 -6.94 -23.02 4.02
N ARG A 224 -6.03 -23.97 3.68
CA ARG A 224 -4.57 -23.85 3.86
C ARG A 224 -3.83 -24.15 2.56
N GLU A 225 -4.43 -23.82 1.44
CA GLU A 225 -3.95 -24.24 0.12
C GLU A 225 -2.92 -23.27 -0.46
N LEU A 226 -3.08 -21.97 -0.22
CA LEU A 226 -2.29 -20.92 -0.83
C LEU A 226 -1.53 -20.12 0.24
N THR A 227 -0.22 -20.27 0.30
CA THR A 227 0.64 -19.63 1.30
C THR A 227 0.49 -18.09 1.33
N TYR A 228 0.27 -17.45 0.17
CA TYR A 228 0.14 -16.01 0.06
C TYR A 228 -1.24 -15.46 0.50
N ARG A 229 -2.23 -16.34 0.71
CA ARG A 229 -3.62 -15.97 1.01
C ARG A 229 -4.07 -16.50 2.36
N ASP A 230 -3.83 -17.80 2.58
CA ASP A 230 -4.39 -18.55 3.68
C ASP A 230 -3.41 -18.57 4.85
N GLY A 231 -3.66 -17.80 5.90
CA GLY A 231 -2.77 -17.61 7.03
C GLY A 231 -2.54 -18.84 7.91
N GLY A 232 -3.19 -19.96 7.60
CA GLY A 232 -3.00 -21.23 8.34
C GLY A 232 -3.56 -21.25 9.76
N LEU A 233 -3.81 -20.10 10.35
CA LEU A 233 -4.47 -19.88 11.63
C LEU A 233 -5.94 -19.54 11.38
N GLY A 234 -6.84 -20.06 12.20
CA GLY A 234 -8.26 -19.81 11.99
C GLY A 234 -8.67 -18.35 12.26
N GLY A 235 -9.56 -17.80 11.43
CA GLY A 235 -10.11 -16.45 11.58
C GLY A 235 -9.08 -15.36 11.32
N ASP A 236 -8.97 -14.42 12.24
CA ASP A 236 -8.06 -13.28 12.20
C ASP A 236 -6.80 -13.44 13.07
N ALA A 237 -6.52 -14.65 13.52
CA ALA A 237 -5.41 -14.92 14.44
C ALA A 237 -4.05 -14.48 13.87
N LEU A 238 -3.80 -14.69 12.56
CA LEU A 238 -2.56 -14.26 11.94
C LEU A 238 -2.43 -12.72 11.91
N SER A 239 -3.54 -12.02 11.61
CA SER A 239 -3.57 -10.56 11.69
C SER A 239 -3.20 -10.08 13.09
N ARG A 240 -3.78 -10.70 14.12
CA ARG A 240 -3.47 -10.39 15.52
C ARG A 240 -2.00 -10.65 15.85
N GLU A 241 -1.44 -11.79 15.45
CA GLU A 241 -0.03 -12.11 15.69
C GLU A 241 0.91 -11.11 15.02
N ALA A 242 0.64 -10.73 13.77
CA ALA A 242 1.41 -9.74 13.05
C ALA A 242 1.39 -8.38 13.76
N ILE A 243 0.23 -7.94 14.25
CA ILE A 243 0.05 -6.65 14.92
C ILE A 243 0.72 -6.63 16.29
N VAL A 244 0.45 -7.64 17.12
CA VAL A 244 1.04 -7.74 18.47
C VAL A 244 2.56 -7.94 18.39
N GLY A 245 3.02 -8.75 17.45
CA GLY A 245 4.43 -8.93 17.19
C GLY A 245 5.11 -7.63 16.74
N ALA A 246 4.52 -6.89 15.80
CA ALA A 246 5.05 -5.60 15.35
C ALA A 246 5.21 -4.62 16.53
N ALA A 247 4.20 -4.51 17.39
CA ALA A 247 4.26 -3.64 18.56
C ALA A 247 5.42 -3.98 19.53
N ARG A 248 5.80 -5.25 19.63
CA ARG A 248 6.94 -5.71 20.47
C ARG A 248 8.28 -5.41 19.82
N HIS A 249 8.34 -5.44 18.48
CA HIS A 249 9.58 -5.24 17.72
C HIS A 249 9.80 -3.78 17.29
N LEU A 250 8.96 -2.83 17.70
CA LEU A 250 9.21 -1.43 17.48
C LEU A 250 10.12 -0.82 18.54
N HIS A 251 11.06 0.03 18.10
CA HIS A 251 11.73 1.00 18.95
C HIS A 251 10.75 2.10 19.41
N GLU A 252 11.06 2.78 20.51
CA GLU A 252 10.35 4.00 20.93
C GLU A 252 10.30 5.01 19.78
N GLY A 253 9.11 5.52 19.49
CA GLY A 253 8.84 6.40 18.36
C GLY A 253 8.77 5.71 17.01
N GLY A 254 9.07 4.40 16.89
CA GLY A 254 8.95 3.62 15.65
C GLY A 254 7.51 3.45 15.19
N PHE A 255 7.32 3.26 13.88
CA PHE A 255 6.01 3.05 13.26
C PHE A 255 5.85 1.64 12.70
N ALA A 256 4.63 1.11 12.71
CA ALA A 256 4.26 -0.04 11.91
C ALA A 256 3.04 0.26 11.05
N SER A 257 3.03 -0.28 9.81
CA SER A 257 1.88 -0.26 8.91
C SER A 257 1.59 -1.70 8.48
N ILE A 258 0.41 -2.21 8.81
CA ILE A 258 0.07 -3.61 8.63
C ILE A 258 -1.30 -3.72 7.97
N LEU A 259 -1.37 -4.42 6.84
CA LEU A 259 -2.65 -4.81 6.25
C LEU A 259 -3.20 -6.04 6.97
N CYS A 260 -4.49 -6.05 7.25
CA CYS A 260 -5.14 -7.10 8.01
C CYS A 260 -6.62 -7.23 7.70
N SER A 261 -7.19 -8.38 8.07
CA SER A 261 -8.63 -8.57 8.20
C SER A 261 -8.95 -8.92 9.65
N TRP A 262 -10.15 -8.58 10.09
CA TRP A 262 -10.65 -8.90 11.42
C TRP A 262 -12.14 -9.22 11.40
N VAL A 263 -12.55 -10.04 12.35
CA VAL A 263 -13.95 -10.42 12.56
C VAL A 263 -14.54 -9.73 13.80
N GLU A 264 -13.71 -9.54 14.82
CA GLU A 264 -14.01 -8.71 15.98
C GLU A 264 -13.13 -7.47 15.95
N THR A 265 -13.58 -6.40 16.63
CA THR A 265 -12.81 -5.14 16.65
C THR A 265 -11.41 -5.35 17.23
N PRO A 266 -10.36 -4.80 16.58
CA PRO A 266 -8.99 -5.05 16.96
C PRO A 266 -8.51 -4.28 18.20
N GLU A 267 -9.37 -3.50 18.87
CA GLU A 267 -9.01 -2.72 20.04
C GLU A 267 -8.30 -3.55 21.11
N ARG A 268 -8.81 -4.76 21.40
CA ARG A 268 -8.22 -5.68 22.39
C ARG A 268 -6.78 -6.11 22.05
N TRP A 269 -6.44 -6.13 20.74
CA TRP A 269 -5.08 -6.46 20.33
C TRP A 269 -4.11 -5.32 20.63
N LEU A 270 -4.65 -4.09 20.71
CA LEU A 270 -3.88 -2.86 20.82
C LEU A 270 -3.77 -2.35 22.26
N GLU A 271 -4.73 -2.65 23.15
CA GLU A 271 -4.79 -2.14 24.52
C GLU A 271 -3.50 -2.36 25.32
N ALA A 272 -2.87 -3.53 25.17
CA ALA A 272 -1.64 -3.88 25.88
C ALA A 272 -0.37 -3.74 25.00
N SER A 273 -0.46 -3.13 23.82
CA SER A 273 0.65 -3.06 22.85
C SER A 273 1.74 -2.06 23.26
N GLY A 274 1.41 -1.08 24.10
CA GLY A 274 2.28 0.07 24.40
C GLY A 274 2.51 0.94 23.16
N CYS A 275 1.50 1.02 22.28
CA CYS A 275 1.51 1.83 21.06
C CYS A 275 0.26 2.69 20.97
N ASP A 276 0.42 3.88 20.40
CA ASP A 276 -0.71 4.55 19.79
C ASP A 276 -1.16 3.74 18.58
N GLY A 277 -2.46 3.61 18.36
CA GLY A 277 -3.01 2.77 17.31
C GLY A 277 -4.07 3.48 16.47
N TRP A 278 -3.99 3.32 15.16
CA TRP A 278 -5.00 3.81 14.23
C TRP A 278 -5.48 2.69 13.34
N VAL A 279 -6.76 2.35 13.46
CA VAL A 279 -7.46 1.34 12.65
C VAL A 279 -8.14 2.04 11.49
N LEU A 280 -7.82 1.62 10.28
CA LEU A 280 -8.37 2.13 9.02
C LEU A 280 -9.18 1.01 8.36
N GLU A 281 -10.50 1.04 8.46
CA GLU A 281 -11.37 0.09 7.78
C GLU A 281 -11.57 0.52 6.33
N LEU A 282 -11.17 -0.35 5.39
CA LEU A 282 -11.30 -0.12 3.94
C LEU A 282 -12.54 -0.82 3.36
N SER A 283 -12.97 -1.91 3.95
CA SER A 283 -14.21 -2.59 3.61
C SER A 283 -14.72 -3.42 4.79
N ARG A 284 -16.03 -3.51 4.87
CA ARG A 284 -16.75 -4.43 5.76
C ARG A 284 -17.73 -5.24 4.92
N ASP A 285 -17.47 -6.52 4.81
CA ASP A 285 -18.18 -7.43 3.93
C ASP A 285 -19.06 -8.40 4.73
N SER A 286 -20.22 -8.75 4.15
CA SER A 286 -20.95 -9.92 4.62
C SER A 286 -20.14 -11.20 4.35
N PRO A 287 -20.34 -12.30 5.10
CA PRO A 287 -19.71 -13.57 4.85
C PRO A 287 -19.80 -14.03 3.40
N VAL A 288 -20.97 -13.86 2.77
CA VAL A 288 -21.20 -14.22 1.36
C VAL A 288 -20.33 -13.38 0.42
N THR A 289 -20.37 -12.05 0.59
CA THR A 289 -19.58 -11.13 -0.25
C THR A 289 -18.08 -11.43 -0.14
N TYR A 290 -17.60 -11.65 1.08
CA TYR A 290 -16.19 -11.94 1.34
C TYR A 290 -15.76 -13.28 0.71
N ALA A 291 -16.53 -14.38 0.95
CA ALA A 291 -16.23 -15.68 0.38
C ALA A 291 -16.27 -15.66 -1.16
N MET A 292 -17.28 -15.02 -1.77
CA MET A 292 -17.38 -14.88 -3.22
C MET A 292 -16.19 -14.11 -3.80
N ARG A 293 -15.82 -12.97 -3.21
CA ARG A 293 -14.68 -12.14 -3.65
C ARG A 293 -13.37 -12.95 -3.69
N TRP A 294 -13.05 -13.64 -2.60
CA TRP A 294 -11.78 -14.37 -2.49
C TRP A 294 -11.73 -15.67 -3.29
N ASN A 295 -12.88 -16.20 -3.69
CA ASN A 295 -12.98 -17.36 -4.58
C ASN A 295 -13.14 -16.96 -6.07
N SER A 296 -13.30 -15.68 -6.39
CA SER A 296 -13.34 -15.18 -7.78
C SER A 296 -11.94 -15.16 -8.39
N LEU A 297 -11.54 -16.27 -9.00
CA LEU A 297 -10.28 -16.37 -9.74
C LEU A 297 -10.51 -16.09 -11.23
N PRO A 298 -9.52 -15.53 -11.96
CA PRO A 298 -9.61 -15.34 -13.39
C PRO A 298 -10.05 -16.62 -14.12
N GLY A 299 -11.06 -16.52 -15.00
CA GLY A 299 -11.59 -17.64 -15.78
C GLY A 299 -12.53 -18.59 -15.02
N ARG A 300 -12.73 -18.42 -13.71
CA ARG A 300 -13.69 -19.24 -12.94
C ARG A 300 -15.13 -18.75 -13.19
N ARG A 301 -16.00 -19.69 -13.57
CA ARG A 301 -17.43 -19.39 -13.81
C ARG A 301 -18.15 -19.07 -12.49
N PRO A 302 -19.20 -18.22 -12.49
CA PRO A 302 -19.93 -17.84 -11.27
C PRO A 302 -20.41 -19.02 -10.43
N ALA A 303 -20.96 -20.08 -11.05
CA ALA A 303 -21.37 -21.28 -10.35
C ALA A 303 -20.22 -21.99 -9.62
N ALA A 304 -19.04 -22.08 -10.24
CA ALA A 304 -17.86 -22.67 -9.61
C ALA A 304 -17.31 -21.78 -8.48
N VAL A 305 -17.48 -20.45 -8.56
CA VAL A 305 -17.14 -19.53 -7.45
C VAL A 305 -18.07 -19.79 -6.27
N ALA A 306 -19.39 -19.92 -6.52
CA ALA A 306 -20.37 -20.21 -5.48
C ALA A 306 -20.06 -21.53 -4.76
N THR A 307 -19.82 -22.62 -5.52
CA THR A 307 -19.45 -23.92 -4.95
C THR A 307 -18.17 -23.84 -4.10
N ALA A 308 -17.16 -23.09 -4.56
CA ALA A 308 -15.92 -22.89 -3.79
C ALA A 308 -16.11 -22.05 -2.52
N ALA A 309 -17.15 -21.23 -2.47
CA ALA A 309 -17.49 -20.40 -1.31
C ALA A 309 -18.30 -21.16 -0.23
N GLU A 310 -18.96 -22.28 -0.57
CA GLU A 310 -19.79 -23.05 0.38
C GLU A 310 -19.03 -23.50 1.65
N PRO A 311 -17.82 -24.09 1.57
CA PRO A 311 -17.04 -24.46 2.76
C PRO A 311 -16.70 -23.25 3.64
N TRP A 312 -16.47 -22.09 3.05
CA TRP A 312 -16.18 -20.84 3.76
C TRP A 312 -17.40 -20.40 4.58
N LEU A 313 -18.58 -20.42 3.95
CA LEU A 313 -19.84 -20.04 4.62
C LEU A 313 -20.22 -21.03 5.74
N ALA A 314 -19.87 -22.31 5.59
CA ALA A 314 -20.04 -23.31 6.65
C ALA A 314 -19.14 -23.01 7.86
N ASP A 315 -17.86 -22.71 7.62
CA ASP A 315 -16.90 -22.31 8.66
C ASP A 315 -17.36 -21.03 9.38
N TYR A 316 -17.75 -20.00 8.62
CA TYR A 316 -18.18 -18.73 9.19
C TYR A 316 -19.42 -18.88 10.07
N ARG A 317 -20.40 -19.70 9.65
CA ARG A 317 -21.57 -20.02 10.49
C ARG A 317 -21.19 -20.75 11.78
N THR A 318 -20.29 -21.73 11.71
CA THR A 318 -19.80 -22.47 12.88
C THR A 318 -19.11 -21.55 13.88
N ARG A 319 -18.43 -20.51 13.39
CA ARG A 319 -17.69 -19.54 14.22
C ARG A 319 -18.52 -18.32 14.63
N GLY A 320 -19.76 -18.20 14.18
CA GLY A 320 -20.59 -17.02 14.45
C GLY A 320 -20.07 -15.73 13.81
N ILE A 321 -19.44 -15.83 12.63
CA ILE A 321 -18.91 -14.67 11.90
C ILE A 321 -20.01 -14.04 11.08
N ASP A 322 -20.43 -12.82 11.46
CA ASP A 322 -21.49 -12.06 10.79
C ASP A 322 -20.98 -11.00 9.82
N ALA A 323 -19.74 -10.56 10.00
CA ALA A 323 -19.06 -9.61 9.11
C ALA A 323 -17.56 -9.81 9.17
N ILE A 324 -16.87 -9.44 8.07
CA ILE A 324 -15.41 -9.48 7.99
C ILE A 324 -14.95 -8.12 7.48
N SER A 325 -14.16 -7.44 8.29
CA SER A 325 -13.55 -6.18 7.91
C SER A 325 -12.15 -6.41 7.35
N THR A 326 -11.77 -5.57 6.39
CA THR A 326 -10.42 -5.55 5.80
C THR A 326 -9.91 -4.13 5.79
N GLY A 327 -8.66 -3.95 6.18
CA GLY A 327 -8.07 -2.62 6.25
C GLY A 327 -6.59 -2.62 6.61
N ALA A 328 -6.18 -1.58 7.29
CA ALA A 328 -4.83 -1.40 7.79
C ALA A 328 -4.85 -0.96 9.26
N ILE A 329 -3.83 -1.37 10.00
CA ILE A 329 -3.54 -0.84 11.32
C ILE A 329 -2.18 -0.16 11.28
N VAL A 330 -2.16 1.09 11.73
CA VAL A 330 -0.94 1.86 11.89
C VAL A 330 -0.65 2.01 13.38
N LEU A 331 0.56 1.67 13.79
CA LEU A 331 1.04 1.77 15.16
C LEU A 331 2.17 2.78 15.25
N ARG A 332 2.26 3.45 16.41
CA ARG A 332 3.46 4.16 16.82
C ARG A 332 3.84 3.74 18.24
N LYS A 333 5.02 3.18 18.43
CA LYS A 333 5.53 2.85 19.76
C LYS A 333 5.73 4.11 20.56
N ARG A 334 5.10 4.18 21.74
CA ARG A 334 5.16 5.35 22.60
C ARG A 334 4.97 5.00 24.06
N SER A 335 5.88 5.47 24.90
CA SER A 335 5.76 5.40 26.35
C SER A 335 4.61 6.28 26.86
N GLY A 336 3.95 5.87 27.93
CA GLY A 336 2.90 6.62 28.60
C GLY A 336 1.49 6.23 28.14
N LYS A 337 0.55 7.21 28.20
CA LYS A 337 -0.85 6.95 27.86
C LYS A 337 -1.06 6.94 26.34
N ASN A 338 -1.30 5.76 25.77
CA ASN A 338 -1.59 5.57 24.36
C ASN A 338 -3.03 5.94 24.01
N TRP A 339 -3.28 6.10 22.71
CA TRP A 339 -4.59 6.35 22.14
C TRP A 339 -4.93 5.33 21.06
N LEU A 340 -6.22 5.08 20.90
CA LEU A 340 -6.76 4.30 19.79
C LEU A 340 -7.73 5.17 19.01
N ARG A 341 -7.65 5.06 17.70
CA ARG A 341 -8.55 5.74 16.76
C ARG A 341 -9.04 4.74 15.72
N PHE A 342 -10.28 4.89 15.30
CA PHE A 342 -10.91 4.11 14.26
C PHE A 342 -11.53 5.03 13.21
N ASP A 343 -11.24 4.81 11.94
CA ASP A 343 -11.87 5.50 10.82
C ASP A 343 -12.23 4.52 9.71
N GLU A 344 -13.40 4.70 9.13
CA GLU A 344 -13.82 4.03 7.90
C GLU A 344 -13.41 4.88 6.69
N LEU A 345 -12.81 4.26 5.69
CA LEU A 345 -12.36 4.92 4.48
C LEU A 345 -13.19 4.46 3.28
N ALA A 346 -13.90 5.39 2.64
CA ALA A 346 -14.63 5.10 1.41
C ALA A 346 -13.72 4.79 0.20
N VAL A 347 -12.47 5.25 0.25
CA VAL A 347 -11.47 5.10 -0.81
C VAL A 347 -10.11 4.80 -0.17
N ALA A 348 -9.34 3.93 -0.80
CA ALA A 348 -8.00 3.60 -0.32
C ALA A 348 -7.05 4.82 -0.37
N PRO A 349 -6.11 4.92 0.59
CA PRO A 349 -5.05 5.93 0.61
C PRO A 349 -4.22 5.93 -0.67
N ARG A 350 -3.70 7.12 -1.06
CA ARG A 350 -2.96 7.33 -2.30
C ARG A 350 -1.73 8.21 -2.08
N GLY A 351 -0.75 8.08 -2.97
CA GLY A 351 0.45 8.93 -2.98
C GLY A 351 1.23 8.85 -1.67
N ALA A 352 1.61 10.00 -1.13
CA ALA A 352 2.40 10.14 0.10
C ALA A 352 1.52 10.10 1.38
N ALA A 353 0.60 9.13 1.49
CA ALA A 353 -0.28 9.03 2.65
C ALA A 353 0.48 8.78 3.97
N GLY A 354 1.71 8.24 3.93
CA GLY A 354 2.58 8.11 5.10
C GLY A 354 2.89 9.43 5.78
N ASP A 355 3.10 10.51 5.03
CA ASP A 355 3.30 11.85 5.57
C ASP A 355 2.03 12.37 6.26
N HIS A 356 0.87 12.01 5.73
CA HIS A 356 -0.42 12.34 6.35
C HIS A 356 -0.65 11.53 7.64
N VAL A 357 -0.24 10.25 7.67
CA VAL A 357 -0.21 9.44 8.89
C VAL A 357 0.61 10.14 9.96
N GLU A 358 1.83 10.54 9.66
CA GLU A 358 2.73 11.18 10.63
C GLU A 358 2.12 12.49 11.17
N ARG A 359 1.53 13.32 10.28
CA ARG A 359 0.80 14.53 10.69
C ARG A 359 -0.36 14.24 11.65
N ILE A 360 -1.14 13.18 11.38
CA ILE A 360 -2.28 12.81 12.25
C ILE A 360 -1.79 12.36 13.63
N PHE A 361 -0.72 11.58 13.70
CA PHE A 361 -0.16 11.16 14.98
C PHE A 361 0.40 12.36 15.76
N ALA A 362 1.07 13.29 15.10
CA ALA A 362 1.53 14.54 15.71
C ALA A 362 0.35 15.43 16.17
N ALA A 363 -0.72 15.48 15.36
CA ALA A 363 -1.93 16.23 15.69
C ALA A 363 -2.65 15.67 16.92
N GLN A 364 -2.68 14.34 17.10
CA GLN A 364 -3.23 13.71 18.29
C GLN A 364 -2.43 14.10 19.56
N ASP A 365 -1.10 14.13 19.46
CA ASP A 365 -0.25 14.57 20.56
C ASP A 365 -0.50 16.03 20.92
N TYR A 366 -0.55 16.89 19.89
CA TYR A 366 -0.83 18.32 20.05
C TYR A 366 -2.19 18.57 20.69
N LEU A 367 -3.26 17.95 20.18
CA LEU A 367 -4.59 18.13 20.75
C LEU A 367 -4.73 17.64 22.20
N ARG A 368 -3.93 16.64 22.59
CA ARG A 368 -3.87 16.14 23.97
C ARG A 368 -3.08 17.06 24.89
N SER A 369 -2.17 17.85 24.37
CA SER A 369 -1.44 18.86 25.14
C SER A 369 -2.29 20.08 25.45
N ILE A 370 -3.31 20.37 24.62
CA ILE A 370 -4.22 21.52 24.80
C ILE A 370 -5.23 21.23 25.90
N ARG A 371 -5.18 21.99 26.99
CA ARG A 371 -6.01 21.81 28.17
C ARG A 371 -7.40 22.41 28.02
N ASP A 372 -7.51 23.58 27.36
CA ASP A 372 -8.75 24.33 27.20
C ASP A 372 -8.81 25.14 25.89
N GLU A 373 -9.93 25.82 25.67
CA GLU A 373 -10.12 26.67 24.48
C GLU A 373 -9.21 27.88 24.44
N LYS A 374 -8.80 28.42 25.62
CA LYS A 374 -7.90 29.58 25.68
C LYS A 374 -6.53 29.19 25.13
N GLU A 375 -6.06 28.01 25.48
CA GLU A 375 -4.79 27.48 24.97
C GLU A 375 -4.89 27.22 23.46
N LEU A 376 -6.02 26.69 22.94
CA LEU A 376 -6.23 26.54 21.49
C LEU A 376 -6.22 27.89 20.78
N LEU A 377 -6.76 28.94 21.37
CA LEU A 377 -6.77 30.28 20.79
C LEU A 377 -5.37 30.89 20.62
N THR A 378 -4.36 30.42 21.37
CA THR A 378 -2.96 30.82 21.18
C THR A 378 -2.28 30.13 20.01
N ALA A 379 -2.91 29.09 19.44
CA ALA A 379 -2.35 28.34 18.32
C ALA A 379 -2.18 29.22 17.08
N VAL A 380 -1.04 29.10 16.45
CA VAL A 380 -0.76 29.63 15.12
C VAL A 380 -0.86 28.47 14.14
N LEU A 381 -1.83 28.53 13.23
CA LEU A 381 -2.15 27.41 12.34
C LEU A 381 -2.09 27.82 10.87
N THR A 382 -1.82 26.83 10.01
CA THR A 382 -1.92 26.95 8.56
C THR A 382 -2.49 25.67 7.97
N LEU A 383 -2.92 25.72 6.70
CA LEU A 383 -3.31 24.52 5.96
C LEU A 383 -2.10 23.58 5.79
N ALA A 384 -2.30 22.29 6.00
CA ALA A 384 -1.27 21.29 5.74
C ALA A 384 -0.93 21.24 4.23
N PRO A 385 0.33 20.91 3.86
CA PRO A 385 0.71 20.75 2.46
C PRO A 385 -0.23 19.80 1.70
N GLY A 386 -0.62 20.16 0.48
CA GLY A 386 -1.53 19.37 -0.35
C GLY A 386 -3.00 19.42 0.09
N THR A 387 -3.35 20.24 1.08
CA THR A 387 -4.75 20.43 1.48
C THR A 387 -5.44 21.40 0.53
N LEU A 388 -6.61 20.97 0.04
CA LEU A 388 -7.48 21.74 -0.84
C LEU A 388 -8.73 22.21 -0.10
N LEU A 389 -9.06 23.49 -0.23
CA LEU A 389 -10.34 24.05 0.17
C LEU A 389 -11.32 23.90 -1.00
N VAL A 390 -12.38 23.11 -0.80
CA VAL A 390 -13.41 22.86 -1.82
C VAL A 390 -14.71 23.54 -1.39
N GLU A 391 -15.15 24.51 -2.19
CA GLU A 391 -16.40 25.22 -2.00
C GLU A 391 -17.45 24.74 -3.00
N ARG A 392 -18.67 24.56 -2.52
CA ARG A 392 -19.84 24.39 -3.37
C ARG A 392 -20.73 25.60 -3.23
N ARG A 393 -21.05 26.23 -4.37
CA ARG A 393 -21.91 27.41 -4.43
C ARG A 393 -23.20 27.14 -5.20
N GLN A 394 -24.27 27.79 -4.80
CA GLN A 394 -25.53 27.84 -5.57
C GLN A 394 -25.33 28.69 -6.83
N ALA A 395 -26.24 28.57 -7.82
CA ALA A 395 -26.20 29.35 -9.05
C ALA A 395 -26.22 30.86 -8.80
N GLY A 396 -26.81 31.34 -7.69
CA GLY A 396 -26.80 32.73 -7.24
C GLY A 396 -25.54 33.16 -6.48
N GLY A 397 -24.48 32.34 -6.43
CA GLY A 397 -23.19 32.62 -5.80
C GLY A 397 -23.13 32.38 -4.30
N ALA A 398 -24.24 32.08 -3.62
CA ALA A 398 -24.24 31.76 -2.19
C ALA A 398 -23.46 30.50 -1.89
N LEU A 399 -22.61 30.54 -0.85
CA LEU A 399 -21.82 29.41 -0.40
C LEU A 399 -22.73 28.39 0.31
N GLU A 400 -22.80 27.15 -0.20
CA GLU A 400 -23.67 26.10 0.31
C GLU A 400 -22.92 25.11 1.20
N ARG A 401 -21.68 24.77 0.82
CA ARG A 401 -20.85 23.78 1.51
C ARG A 401 -19.38 24.09 1.39
N VAL A 402 -18.66 23.84 2.47
CA VAL A 402 -17.20 23.93 2.53
C VAL A 402 -16.64 22.62 3.07
N ARG A 403 -15.56 22.16 2.48
CA ARG A 403 -14.78 21.04 2.99
C ARG A 403 -13.31 21.23 2.70
N LEU A 404 -12.46 20.73 3.56
CA LEU A 404 -11.06 20.48 3.28
C LEU A 404 -10.86 19.02 2.84
N THR A 405 -9.97 18.80 1.90
CA THR A 405 -9.60 17.48 1.41
C THR A 405 -8.13 17.46 0.99
N VAL A 406 -7.60 16.31 0.67
CA VAL A 406 -6.25 16.13 0.10
C VAL A 406 -6.35 15.39 -1.22
N ASP A 407 -5.53 15.76 -2.21
CA ASP A 407 -5.44 15.02 -3.48
C ASP A 407 -4.68 13.71 -3.28
N GLU A 408 -3.58 13.78 -2.54
CA GLU A 408 -2.78 12.64 -2.13
C GLU A 408 -2.80 12.53 -0.60
N GLY A 409 -2.89 11.31 -0.09
CA GLY A 409 -2.96 11.05 1.34
C GLY A 409 -4.12 10.14 1.71
N ILE A 410 -4.62 10.33 2.94
CA ILE A 410 -5.76 9.57 3.46
C ILE A 410 -7.03 10.41 3.24
N PRO A 411 -8.03 9.86 2.55
CA PRO A 411 -9.24 10.60 2.19
C PRO A 411 -10.19 10.77 3.38
N LEU A 412 -9.77 11.58 4.35
CA LEU A 412 -10.55 12.00 5.51
C LEU A 412 -11.05 13.44 5.31
N PRO A 413 -12.15 13.68 4.59
CA PRO A 413 -12.61 15.03 4.31
C PRO A 413 -13.06 15.73 5.59
N GLY A 414 -12.52 16.92 5.85
CA GLY A 414 -12.97 17.82 6.91
C GLY A 414 -14.17 18.62 6.42
N ARG A 415 -15.37 18.35 6.89
CA ARG A 415 -16.54 19.21 6.70
C ARG A 415 -16.49 20.34 7.71
N VAL A 416 -16.74 21.55 7.26
CA VAL A 416 -16.80 22.72 8.14
C VAL A 416 -18.09 23.50 7.91
N PRO A 417 -18.62 24.16 8.95
CA PRO A 417 -19.68 25.13 8.79
C PRO A 417 -19.28 26.23 7.81
N VAL A 418 -20.23 26.72 7.03
CA VAL A 418 -19.99 27.78 6.03
C VAL A 418 -19.43 29.05 6.68
N SER A 419 -19.88 29.35 7.90
CA SER A 419 -19.40 30.46 8.75
C SER A 419 -17.90 30.38 9.10
N VAL A 420 -17.30 29.20 9.06
CA VAL A 420 -15.87 28.97 9.36
C VAL A 420 -14.98 29.16 8.13
N ALA A 421 -15.54 29.21 6.92
CA ALA A 421 -14.75 29.40 5.69
C ALA A 421 -13.85 30.64 5.72
N PRO A 422 -14.30 31.83 6.16
CA PRO A 422 -13.41 32.99 6.28
C PRO A 422 -12.24 32.79 7.23
N VAL A 423 -12.43 32.01 8.31
CA VAL A 423 -11.35 31.68 9.25
C VAL A 423 -10.28 30.83 8.53
N LEU A 424 -10.69 29.82 7.75
CA LEU A 424 -9.75 28.96 7.02
C LEU A 424 -8.91 29.73 6.01
N VAL A 425 -9.51 30.69 5.33
CA VAL A 425 -8.81 31.59 4.37
C VAL A 425 -7.83 32.52 5.09
N ALA A 426 -8.14 32.92 6.32
CA ALA A 426 -7.32 33.82 7.13
C ALA A 426 -6.16 33.15 7.86
N LEU A 427 -6.08 31.79 7.86
CA LEU A 427 -4.99 31.02 8.47
C LEU A 427 -3.67 31.22 7.69
N ASP A 428 -2.83 32.14 8.15
CA ASP A 428 -1.59 32.54 7.50
C ASP A 428 -0.32 31.90 8.10
N GLY A 429 -0.47 31.10 9.16
CA GLY A 429 0.64 30.48 9.87
C GLY A 429 1.49 31.48 10.68
N ARG A 430 0.99 32.68 10.95
CA ARG A 430 1.70 33.77 11.67
C ARG A 430 0.92 34.33 12.84
N ARG A 431 -0.37 34.49 12.69
CA ARG A 431 -1.26 35.06 13.73
C ARG A 431 -1.89 33.94 14.56
N PRO A 432 -2.04 34.13 15.88
CA PRO A 432 -2.77 33.24 16.73
C PRO A 432 -4.28 33.23 16.37
N LEU A 433 -4.95 32.11 16.64
CA LEU A 433 -6.39 31.98 16.37
C LEU A 433 -7.22 33.05 17.10
N ALA A 434 -6.76 33.56 18.24
CA ALA A 434 -7.41 34.65 18.97
C ALA A 434 -7.61 35.93 18.15
N GLU A 435 -6.71 36.20 17.20
CA GLU A 435 -6.75 37.37 16.32
C GLU A 435 -7.54 37.08 15.02
N ILE A 436 -7.77 35.83 14.68
CA ILE A 436 -8.43 35.43 13.41
C ILE A 436 -9.89 35.06 13.68
N VAL A 437 -10.20 34.44 14.81
CA VAL A 437 -11.54 33.94 15.13
C VAL A 437 -12.33 34.98 15.93
N ASP A 438 -13.37 35.53 15.30
CA ASP A 438 -14.29 36.47 15.97
C ASP A 438 -14.84 35.79 17.24
N PRO A 439 -14.87 36.53 18.39
CA PRO A 439 -15.45 36.00 19.63
C PRO A 439 -16.85 35.40 19.48
N ALA A 440 -17.72 36.01 18.64
CA ALA A 440 -19.06 35.50 18.39
C ALA A 440 -19.09 34.17 17.59
N ALA A 441 -18.04 33.89 16.80
CA ALA A 441 -17.93 32.69 15.98
C ALA A 441 -17.22 31.52 16.70
N ARG A 442 -16.62 31.75 17.88
CA ARG A 442 -15.77 30.75 18.57
C ARG A 442 -16.47 29.45 18.87
N ALA A 443 -17.73 29.51 19.29
CA ALA A 443 -18.50 28.32 19.64
C ALA A 443 -18.66 27.33 18.47
N GLU A 444 -18.65 27.83 17.22
CA GLU A 444 -18.74 27.01 16.02
C GLU A 444 -17.37 26.72 15.41
N ALA A 445 -16.46 27.69 15.43
CA ALA A 445 -15.16 27.58 14.78
C ALA A 445 -14.20 26.67 15.53
N LEU A 446 -14.09 26.77 16.86
CA LEU A 446 -13.09 26.00 17.63
C LEU A 446 -13.27 24.47 17.54
N PRO A 447 -14.50 23.91 17.67
CA PRO A 447 -14.72 22.48 17.43
C PRO A 447 -14.35 22.05 16.01
N ALA A 448 -14.71 22.86 14.99
CA ALA A 448 -14.38 22.57 13.61
C ALA A 448 -12.86 22.60 13.36
N LEU A 449 -12.15 23.58 13.90
CA LEU A 449 -10.68 23.65 13.82
C LEU A 449 -10.00 22.48 14.51
N ARG A 450 -10.47 22.06 15.71
CA ARG A 450 -9.98 20.86 16.39
C ARG A 450 -10.14 19.60 15.53
N GLU A 451 -11.31 19.46 14.89
CA GLU A 451 -11.56 18.34 13.97
C GLU A 451 -10.60 18.33 12.77
N LEU A 452 -10.34 19.50 12.17
CA LEU A 452 -9.42 19.64 11.06
C LEU A 452 -7.97 19.36 11.46
N ILE A 453 -7.55 19.78 12.67
CA ILE A 453 -6.26 19.42 13.24
C ILE A 453 -6.19 17.89 13.42
N ALA A 454 -7.21 17.29 14.05
CA ALA A 454 -7.26 15.84 14.28
C ALA A 454 -7.20 15.01 12.99
N ARG A 455 -7.60 15.59 11.86
CA ARG A 455 -7.52 15.00 10.52
C ARG A 455 -6.20 15.32 9.79
N GLY A 456 -5.27 16.03 10.41
CA GLY A 456 -4.00 16.42 9.79
C GLY A 456 -4.15 17.37 8.61
N LEU A 457 -5.26 18.10 8.53
CA LEU A 457 -5.55 19.10 7.49
C LEU A 457 -5.09 20.50 7.88
N LEU A 458 -4.88 20.74 9.19
CA LEU A 458 -4.24 21.93 9.74
C LEU A 458 -2.99 21.52 10.51
N VAL A 459 -1.96 22.35 10.42
CA VAL A 459 -0.68 22.16 11.11
C VAL A 459 -0.24 23.46 11.77
N ALA A 460 0.69 23.36 12.72
CA ALA A 460 1.32 24.55 13.32
C ALA A 460 2.00 25.39 12.24
N GLY A 461 1.79 26.72 12.32
CA GLY A 461 2.54 27.70 11.55
C GLY A 461 4.03 27.71 11.91
N ARG A 462 4.85 28.28 11.05
CA ARG A 462 6.29 28.42 11.25
C ARG A 462 6.63 29.67 12.06
#